data_9edb0595f84ff89c3b9277da6c2e013e
#
_entry.id   9edb0595f84ff89c3b9277da6c2e013e
#
_cell.length_a   1.000
_cell.length_b   1.000
_cell.length_c   1.000
_cell.angle_alpha   90.00
_cell.angle_beta   90.00
_cell.angle_gamma   90.00
#
_symmetry.space_group_name_H-M   'P 1'
#
loop_
_entity.id
_entity.type
_entity.pdbx_description
1 polymer ?
#
loop_
_entity_poly.entity_id
_entity_poly.type
_entity_poly.pdbx_seq_one_letter_code
_entity_poly.pdbx_strand_id
1 'polypeptide(L)'
;FGQSFFLGLFNSSIRDALSITHGQFGSIYASATLLSSFILVWVGKKIDDFNILKFASYVIALLAISCFLFSKISSVAFLFLSIFLMRLSGQGLMSHTATTTISRFFEKTRGRALSTTWLGLSLAEFILPLLIIFLLTFIDWRNIWIAISISVIIILPIVIVTLVKNVKLDSRETSSAT
;
A
#
# COMPACT_ATOMS: atom_id res chain seq x y z
N PHE A 1 -3.05 -1.94 -1.94
CA PHE A 1 -3.41 -2.67 -0.73
C PHE A 1 -3.40 -1.69 0.45
N GLY A 2 -4.17 -1.92 1.51
CA GLY A 2 -4.32 -0.97 2.63
C GLY A 2 -5.32 0.16 2.41
N GLN A 3 -5.86 0.33 1.22
CA GLN A 3 -6.97 1.24 0.94
C GLN A 3 -8.28 0.71 1.51
N SER A 4 -9.18 1.62 1.89
CA SER A 4 -10.45 1.26 2.54
C SER A 4 -11.32 0.34 1.69
N PHE A 5 -11.42 0.60 0.38
CA PHE A 5 -12.21 -0.21 -0.54
C PHE A 5 -11.73 -1.66 -0.59
N PHE A 6 -10.41 -1.86 -0.55
CA PHE A 6 -9.83 -3.20 -0.65
C PHE A 6 -10.02 -4.01 0.63
N LEU A 7 -9.77 -3.41 1.80
CA LEU A 7 -9.99 -4.05 3.10
C LEU A 7 -11.47 -4.38 3.34
N GLY A 8 -12.37 -3.53 2.82
CA GLY A 8 -13.82 -3.73 2.92
C GLY A 8 -14.32 -5.02 2.28
N LEU A 9 -13.64 -5.54 1.24
CA LEU A 9 -14.01 -6.79 0.57
C LEU A 9 -13.92 -8.02 1.48
N PHE A 10 -13.07 -7.98 2.48
CA PHE A 10 -12.85 -9.07 3.43
C PHE A 10 -13.61 -8.91 4.76
N ASN A 11 -14.44 -7.86 4.89
CA ASN A 11 -15.11 -7.50 6.15
C ASN A 11 -15.96 -8.66 6.71
N SER A 12 -16.80 -9.29 5.88
CA SER A 12 -17.64 -10.42 6.32
C SER A 12 -16.77 -11.59 6.77
N SER A 13 -15.82 -12.01 5.94
CA SER A 13 -14.93 -13.13 6.23
C SER A 13 -14.15 -12.96 7.54
N ILE A 14 -13.69 -11.73 7.83
CA ILE A 14 -12.97 -11.44 9.07
C ILE A 14 -13.90 -11.46 10.27
N ARG A 15 -15.10 -10.84 10.16
CA ARG A 15 -16.07 -10.82 11.24
C ARG A 15 -16.56 -12.22 11.60
N ASP A 16 -16.80 -13.04 10.60
CA ASP A 16 -17.22 -14.44 10.79
C ASP A 16 -16.10 -15.25 11.47
N ALA A 17 -14.85 -15.07 11.03
CA ALA A 17 -13.69 -15.76 11.61
C ALA A 17 -13.41 -15.36 13.07
N LEU A 18 -13.73 -14.13 13.47
CA LEU A 18 -13.50 -13.62 14.83
C LEU A 18 -14.77 -13.54 15.69
N SER A 19 -15.93 -13.88 15.13
CA SER A 19 -17.24 -13.77 15.78
C SER A 19 -17.51 -12.36 16.33
N ILE A 20 -17.15 -11.31 15.57
CA ILE A 20 -17.33 -9.90 15.96
C ILE A 20 -18.45 -9.24 15.15
N THR A 21 -19.11 -8.26 15.76
CA THR A 21 -20.17 -7.49 15.13
C THR A 21 -19.60 -6.46 14.12
N HIS A 22 -20.48 -5.97 13.25
CA HIS A 22 -20.12 -4.91 12.30
C HIS A 22 -19.63 -3.63 13.00
N GLY A 23 -20.27 -3.25 14.11
CA GLY A 23 -19.85 -2.10 14.91
C GLY A 23 -18.48 -2.28 15.56
N GLN A 24 -18.18 -3.46 16.09
CA GLN A 24 -16.87 -3.78 16.65
C GLN A 24 -15.76 -3.70 15.56
N PHE A 25 -16.00 -4.29 14.40
CA PHE A 25 -15.06 -4.17 13.28
C PHE A 25 -14.84 -2.71 12.89
N GLY A 26 -15.91 -1.92 12.76
CA GLY A 26 -15.83 -0.48 12.43
C GLY A 26 -15.02 0.32 13.46
N SER A 27 -15.21 0.05 14.76
CA SER A 27 -14.44 0.72 15.84
C SER A 27 -12.97 0.34 15.81
N ILE A 28 -12.64 -0.95 15.59
CA ILE A 28 -11.26 -1.43 15.45
C ILE A 28 -10.61 -0.76 14.24
N TYR A 29 -11.30 -0.72 13.11
CA TYR A 29 -10.81 -0.12 11.87
C TYR A 29 -10.56 1.38 12.04
N ALA A 30 -11.50 2.11 12.64
CA ALA A 30 -11.38 3.55 12.87
C ALA A 30 -10.20 3.88 13.80
N SER A 31 -10.08 3.20 14.93
CA SER A 31 -9.01 3.43 15.91
C SER A 31 -7.64 3.07 15.34
N ALA A 32 -7.51 1.95 14.62
CA ALA A 32 -6.26 1.58 13.94
C ALA A 32 -5.86 2.60 12.87
N THR A 33 -6.84 3.11 12.10
CA THR A 33 -6.62 4.14 11.09
C THR A 33 -6.18 5.47 11.70
N LEU A 34 -6.83 5.90 12.78
CA LEU A 34 -6.43 7.12 13.50
C LEU A 34 -5.00 7.01 14.02
N LEU A 35 -4.66 5.92 14.69
CA LEU A 35 -3.30 5.68 15.19
C LEU A 35 -2.26 5.69 14.05
N SER A 36 -2.58 5.05 12.92
CA SER A 36 -1.68 5.05 11.76
C SER A 36 -1.46 6.45 11.20
N SER A 37 -2.49 7.29 11.18
CA SER A 37 -2.41 8.67 10.72
C SER A 37 -1.53 9.53 11.62
N PHE A 38 -1.61 9.37 12.94
CA PHE A 38 -0.72 10.04 13.89
C PHE A 38 0.74 9.65 13.66
N ILE A 39 1.02 8.37 13.56
CA ILE A 39 2.40 7.87 13.38
C ILE A 39 2.95 8.27 12.00
N LEU A 40 2.10 8.32 10.98
CA LEU A 40 2.49 8.74 9.63
C LEU A 40 3.14 10.13 9.61
N VAL A 41 2.68 11.07 10.46
CA VAL A 41 3.23 12.44 10.52
C VAL A 41 4.72 12.43 10.85
N TRP A 42 5.16 11.55 11.75
CA TRP A 42 6.58 11.48 12.15
C TRP A 42 7.39 10.56 11.24
N VAL A 43 6.86 9.40 10.89
CA VAL A 43 7.56 8.43 10.04
C VAL A 43 7.65 8.93 8.60
N GLY A 44 6.62 9.61 8.10
CA GLY A 44 6.60 10.18 6.76
C GLY A 44 7.68 11.25 6.53
N LYS A 45 7.98 12.07 7.55
CA LYS A 45 9.07 13.06 7.47
C LYS A 45 10.45 12.46 7.23
N LYS A 46 10.68 11.22 7.65
CA LYS A 46 11.97 10.55 7.45
C LYS A 46 12.32 10.29 5.98
N ILE A 47 11.36 10.41 5.06
CA ILE A 47 11.67 10.32 3.62
C ILE A 47 12.64 11.40 3.15
N ASP A 48 12.70 12.54 3.87
CA ASP A 48 13.59 13.64 3.54
C ASP A 48 15.04 13.35 3.96
N ASP A 49 15.22 12.54 5.01
CA ASP A 49 16.53 12.18 5.57
C ASP A 49 17.14 10.95 4.87
N PHE A 50 16.32 10.11 4.22
CA PHE A 50 16.75 8.86 3.62
C PHE A 50 16.83 8.94 2.09
N ASN A 51 17.70 8.09 1.51
CA ASN A 51 17.63 7.81 0.09
C ASN A 51 16.25 7.21 -0.25
N ILE A 52 15.59 7.80 -1.26
CA ILE A 52 14.21 7.45 -1.65
C ILE A 52 14.04 5.95 -1.96
N LEU A 53 15.05 5.31 -2.56
CA LEU A 53 15.03 3.87 -2.85
C LEU A 53 15.09 3.03 -1.58
N LYS A 54 15.94 3.41 -0.63
CA LYS A 54 16.03 2.71 0.67
C LYS A 54 14.72 2.86 1.43
N PHE A 55 14.18 4.07 1.48
CA PHE A 55 12.89 4.34 2.14
C PHE A 55 11.76 3.52 1.49
N ALA A 56 11.65 3.53 0.16
CA ALA A 56 10.66 2.73 -0.57
C ALA A 56 10.80 1.22 -0.28
N SER A 57 12.03 0.71 -0.21
CA SER A 57 12.27 -0.71 0.12
C SER A 57 11.79 -1.06 1.53
N TYR A 58 12.02 -0.20 2.53
CA TYR A 58 11.47 -0.40 3.88
C TYR A 58 9.94 -0.37 3.90
N VAL A 59 9.32 0.55 3.16
CA VAL A 59 7.86 0.64 3.06
C VAL A 59 7.27 -0.61 2.40
N ILE A 60 7.90 -1.12 1.33
CA ILE A 60 7.49 -2.37 0.66
C ILE A 60 7.61 -3.55 1.62
N ALA A 61 8.72 -3.69 2.33
CA ALA A 61 8.92 -4.76 3.30
C ALA A 61 7.85 -4.70 4.41
N LEU A 62 7.58 -3.50 4.94
CA LEU A 62 6.55 -3.30 5.95
C LEU A 62 5.16 -3.65 5.41
N LEU A 63 4.84 -3.27 4.17
CA LEU A 63 3.57 -3.60 3.52
C LEU A 63 3.42 -5.13 3.32
N ALA A 64 4.46 -5.80 2.86
CA ALA A 64 4.45 -7.25 2.67
C ALA A 64 4.23 -7.99 4.01
N ILE A 65 4.97 -7.58 5.06
CA ILE A 65 4.78 -8.10 6.41
C ILE A 65 3.34 -7.85 6.89
N SER A 66 2.79 -6.67 6.65
CA SER A 66 1.42 -6.32 7.02
C SER A 66 0.40 -7.22 6.32
N CYS A 67 0.57 -7.49 5.03
CA CYS A 67 -0.29 -8.40 4.27
C CYS A 67 -0.18 -9.85 4.80
N PHE A 68 1.02 -10.30 5.12
CA PHE A 68 1.24 -11.61 5.71
C PHE A 68 0.59 -11.74 7.10
N LEU A 69 0.78 -10.76 7.98
CA LEU A 69 0.14 -10.73 9.30
C LEU A 69 -1.38 -10.72 9.16
N PHE A 70 -1.91 -9.97 8.20
CA PHE A 70 -3.35 -9.92 7.94
C PHE A 70 -3.92 -11.30 7.58
N SER A 71 -3.17 -12.15 6.86
CA SER A 71 -3.56 -13.53 6.56
C SER A 71 -3.66 -14.42 7.81
N LYS A 72 -2.98 -14.06 8.91
CA LYS A 72 -2.87 -14.85 10.15
C LYS A 72 -3.76 -14.33 11.29
N ILE A 73 -4.69 -13.43 11.00
CA ILE A 73 -5.59 -12.87 12.01
C ILE A 73 -6.32 -14.00 12.74
N SER A 74 -6.17 -14.03 14.08
CA SER A 74 -6.77 -15.00 14.99
C SER A 74 -7.41 -14.37 16.22
N SER A 75 -7.21 -13.07 16.45
CA SER A 75 -7.77 -12.33 17.57
C SER A 75 -8.03 -10.87 17.23
N VAL A 76 -8.84 -10.21 18.03
CA VAL A 76 -9.18 -8.77 17.87
C VAL A 76 -7.93 -7.88 17.98
N ALA A 77 -7.01 -8.19 18.91
CA ALA A 77 -5.76 -7.44 19.05
C ALA A 77 -4.87 -7.61 17.80
N PHE A 78 -4.83 -8.80 17.24
CA PHE A 78 -4.07 -9.08 16.04
C PHE A 78 -4.70 -8.43 14.80
N LEU A 79 -6.04 -8.36 14.73
CA LEU A 79 -6.77 -7.62 13.71
C LEU A 79 -6.42 -6.12 13.77
N PHE A 80 -6.46 -5.51 14.97
CA PHE A 80 -6.09 -4.11 15.17
C PHE A 80 -4.67 -3.83 14.66
N LEU A 81 -3.70 -4.64 15.10
CA LEU A 81 -2.29 -4.49 14.69
C LEU A 81 -2.13 -4.62 13.17
N SER A 82 -2.77 -5.61 12.57
CA SER A 82 -2.69 -5.85 11.12
C SER A 82 -3.29 -4.70 10.31
N ILE A 83 -4.48 -4.18 10.71
CA ILE A 83 -5.09 -3.01 10.07
C ILE A 83 -4.20 -1.79 10.25
N PHE A 84 -3.70 -1.54 11.46
CA PHE A 84 -2.80 -0.41 11.75
C PHE A 84 -1.57 -0.42 10.84
N LEU A 85 -0.85 -1.54 10.77
CA LEU A 85 0.35 -1.67 9.93
C LEU A 85 0.02 -1.54 8.44
N MET A 86 -1.10 -2.09 7.99
CA MET A 86 -1.54 -2.01 6.61
C MET A 86 -1.95 -0.59 6.21
N ARG A 87 -2.63 0.13 7.08
CA ARG A 87 -3.00 1.53 6.87
C ARG A 87 -1.76 2.43 6.85
N LEU A 88 -0.83 2.19 7.77
CA LEU A 88 0.42 2.94 7.83
C LEU A 88 1.28 2.70 6.59
N SER A 89 1.53 1.45 6.23
CA SER A 89 2.42 1.10 5.11
C SER A 89 1.76 1.34 3.74
N GLY A 90 0.55 0.79 3.53
CA GLY A 90 -0.09 0.77 2.21
C GLY A 90 -0.71 2.11 1.83
N GLN A 91 -1.59 2.65 2.65
CA GLN A 91 -2.25 3.92 2.35
C GLN A 91 -1.39 5.13 2.71
N GLY A 92 -0.71 5.10 3.85
CA GLY A 92 0.11 6.22 4.33
C GLY A 92 1.44 6.31 3.60
N LEU A 93 2.41 5.50 4.02
CA LEU A 93 3.80 5.61 3.57
C LEU A 93 3.99 5.35 2.08
N MET A 94 3.30 4.37 1.48
CA MET A 94 3.43 4.08 0.05
C MET A 94 2.94 5.26 -0.80
N SER A 95 1.75 5.82 -0.48
CA SER A 95 1.21 6.98 -1.19
C SER A 95 2.09 8.21 -1.01
N HIS A 96 2.59 8.43 0.22
CA HIS A 96 3.53 9.51 0.51
C HIS A 96 4.84 9.36 -0.28
N THR A 97 5.41 8.15 -0.32
CA THR A 97 6.62 7.86 -1.10
C THR A 97 6.40 8.10 -2.58
N ALA A 98 5.28 7.66 -3.14
CA ALA A 98 4.96 7.86 -4.55
C ALA A 98 4.84 9.35 -4.91
N THR A 99 4.05 10.11 -4.14
CA THR A 99 3.85 11.56 -4.39
C THR A 99 5.14 12.36 -4.21
N THR A 100 5.96 12.04 -3.21
CA THR A 100 7.25 12.69 -2.98
C THR A 100 8.23 12.37 -4.12
N THR A 101 8.29 11.11 -4.56
CA THR A 101 9.13 10.70 -5.69
C THR A 101 8.75 11.46 -6.96
N ILE A 102 7.46 11.50 -7.30
CA ILE A 102 6.97 12.24 -8.47
C ILE A 102 7.33 13.72 -8.35
N SER A 103 7.13 14.32 -7.19
CA SER A 103 7.43 15.74 -6.96
C SER A 103 8.90 16.08 -7.11
N ARG A 104 9.81 15.15 -6.77
CA ARG A 104 11.28 15.36 -6.89
C ARG A 104 11.81 15.14 -8.30
N PHE A 105 11.24 14.20 -9.05
CA PHE A 105 11.78 13.83 -10.37
C PHE A 105 11.05 14.47 -11.55
N PHE A 106 9.83 14.98 -11.37
CA PHE A 106 9.01 15.53 -12.45
C PHE A 106 8.60 16.99 -12.19
N GLU A 107 9.58 17.87 -11.90
CA GLU A 107 9.28 19.28 -11.58
C GLU A 107 8.45 19.99 -12.65
N LYS A 108 8.87 19.89 -13.93
CA LYS A 108 8.18 20.55 -15.06
C LYS A 108 6.86 19.92 -15.44
N THR A 109 6.65 18.64 -15.18
CA THR A 109 5.45 17.86 -15.57
C THR A 109 4.72 17.24 -14.39
N ARG A 110 4.95 17.76 -13.18
CA ARG A 110 4.43 17.24 -11.90
C ARG A 110 2.93 16.97 -11.94
N GLY A 111 2.14 17.92 -12.47
CA GLY A 111 0.67 17.77 -12.55
C GLY A 111 0.27 16.56 -13.41
N ARG A 112 0.88 16.39 -14.60
CA ARG A 112 0.59 15.26 -15.48
C ARG A 112 1.01 13.93 -14.84
N ALA A 113 2.19 13.86 -14.22
CA ALA A 113 2.67 12.66 -13.57
C ALA A 113 1.78 12.25 -12.39
N LEU A 114 1.35 13.20 -11.55
CA LEU A 114 0.39 12.96 -10.48
C LEU A 114 -0.97 12.49 -11.02
N SER A 115 -1.52 13.15 -12.04
CA SER A 115 -2.79 12.74 -12.65
C SER A 115 -2.74 11.32 -13.20
N THR A 116 -1.65 10.94 -13.87
CA THR A 116 -1.46 9.57 -14.37
C THR A 116 -1.43 8.56 -13.23
N THR A 117 -0.79 8.90 -12.10
CA THR A 117 -0.76 8.03 -10.91
C THR A 117 -2.15 7.84 -10.32
N TRP A 118 -2.95 8.91 -10.24
CA TRP A 118 -4.33 8.83 -9.76
C TRP A 118 -5.25 8.05 -10.70
N LEU A 119 -5.04 8.14 -12.02
CA LEU A 119 -5.75 7.29 -12.99
C LEU A 119 -5.42 5.81 -12.77
N GLY A 120 -4.15 5.47 -12.49
CA GLY A 120 -3.76 4.11 -12.12
C GLY A 120 -4.45 3.61 -10.85
N LEU A 121 -4.60 4.47 -9.84
CA LEU A 121 -5.34 4.13 -8.62
C LEU A 121 -6.81 3.88 -8.92
N SER A 122 -7.48 4.76 -9.67
CA SER A 122 -8.89 4.59 -10.04
C SER A 122 -9.13 3.31 -10.85
N LEU A 123 -8.21 2.96 -11.74
CA LEU A 123 -8.26 1.70 -12.47
C LEU A 123 -8.11 0.49 -11.55
N ALA A 124 -7.21 0.57 -10.57
CA ALA A 124 -7.05 -0.47 -9.56
C ALA A 124 -8.31 -0.61 -8.67
N GLU A 125 -8.94 0.51 -8.29
CA GLU A 125 -10.20 0.52 -7.53
C GLU A 125 -11.36 -0.13 -8.29
N PHE A 126 -11.34 -0.09 -9.62
CA PHE A 126 -12.32 -0.76 -10.46
C PHE A 126 -12.01 -2.26 -10.66
N ILE A 127 -10.77 -2.59 -11.02
CA ILE A 127 -10.39 -3.96 -11.41
C ILE A 127 -10.20 -4.88 -10.20
N LEU A 128 -9.50 -4.41 -9.15
CA LEU A 128 -9.14 -5.27 -8.03
C LEU A 128 -10.33 -5.84 -7.27
N PRO A 129 -11.42 -5.12 -6.99
CA PRO A 129 -12.59 -5.70 -6.34
C PRO A 129 -13.19 -6.86 -7.14
N LEU A 130 -13.32 -6.70 -8.46
CA LEU A 130 -13.86 -7.75 -9.32
C LEU A 130 -12.98 -9.02 -9.27
N LEU A 131 -11.67 -8.83 -9.37
CA LEU A 131 -10.70 -9.91 -9.28
C LEU A 131 -10.77 -10.63 -7.92
N ILE A 132 -10.80 -9.86 -6.83
CA ILE A 132 -10.83 -10.43 -5.47
C ILE A 132 -12.14 -11.17 -5.20
N ILE A 133 -13.29 -10.60 -5.57
CA ILE A 133 -14.58 -11.27 -5.41
C ILE A 133 -14.58 -12.59 -6.19
N PHE A 134 -14.06 -12.59 -7.42
CA PHE A 134 -13.92 -13.82 -8.20
C PHE A 134 -13.00 -14.83 -7.51
N LEU A 135 -11.85 -14.43 -7.00
CA LEU A 135 -10.93 -15.31 -6.30
C LEU A 135 -11.52 -15.87 -4.99
N LEU A 136 -12.31 -15.09 -4.27
CA LEU A 136 -12.96 -15.53 -3.03
C LEU A 136 -13.98 -16.65 -3.25
N THR A 137 -14.43 -16.89 -4.49
CA THR A 137 -15.30 -18.05 -4.79
C THR A 137 -14.56 -19.39 -4.80
N PHE A 138 -13.22 -19.37 -4.97
CA PHE A 138 -12.39 -20.57 -5.11
C PHE A 138 -11.31 -20.70 -4.04
N ILE A 139 -10.89 -19.59 -3.44
CA ILE A 139 -9.72 -19.53 -2.58
C ILE A 139 -10.10 -18.87 -1.25
N ASP A 140 -9.67 -19.47 -0.15
CA ASP A 140 -9.83 -18.87 1.19
C ASP A 140 -9.15 -17.50 1.25
N TRP A 141 -9.79 -16.55 1.91
CA TRP A 141 -9.33 -15.18 2.02
C TRP A 141 -7.91 -15.04 2.62
N ARG A 142 -7.51 -15.95 3.51
CA ARG A 142 -6.17 -15.97 4.09
C ARG A 142 -5.11 -16.27 3.04
N ASN A 143 -5.40 -17.23 2.16
CA ASN A 143 -4.49 -17.60 1.06
C ASN A 143 -4.37 -16.47 0.03
N ILE A 144 -5.45 -15.72 -0.21
CA ILE A 144 -5.40 -14.52 -1.07
C ILE A 144 -4.43 -13.50 -0.46
N TRP A 145 -4.49 -13.25 0.85
CA TRP A 145 -3.57 -12.32 1.51
C TRP A 145 -2.11 -12.79 1.52
N ILE A 146 -1.87 -14.11 1.58
CA ILE A 146 -0.52 -14.67 1.40
C ILE A 146 -0.02 -14.39 -0.02
N ALA A 147 -0.85 -14.66 -1.04
CA ALA A 147 -0.51 -14.40 -2.43
C ALA A 147 -0.23 -12.90 -2.68
N ILE A 148 -1.01 -12.01 -2.07
CA ILE A 148 -0.77 -10.56 -2.10
C ILE A 148 0.58 -10.22 -1.46
N SER A 149 0.90 -10.76 -0.29
CA SER A 149 2.18 -10.53 0.37
C SER A 149 3.36 -10.91 -0.52
N ILE A 150 3.30 -12.08 -1.15
CA ILE A 150 4.33 -12.56 -2.09
C ILE A 150 4.43 -11.64 -3.31
N SER A 151 3.29 -11.25 -3.90
CA SER A 151 3.26 -10.37 -5.06
C SER A 151 3.84 -8.98 -4.76
N VAL A 152 3.60 -8.44 -3.57
CA VAL A 152 4.18 -7.17 -3.11
C VAL A 152 5.70 -7.24 -3.05
N ILE A 153 6.27 -8.34 -2.51
CA ILE A 153 7.73 -8.53 -2.41
C ILE A 153 8.38 -8.70 -3.79
N ILE A 154 7.69 -9.32 -4.74
CA ILE A 154 8.27 -9.59 -6.07
C ILE A 154 8.06 -8.40 -7.01
N ILE A 155 6.81 -7.95 -7.16
CA ILE A 155 6.43 -6.98 -8.21
C ILE A 155 6.90 -5.57 -7.87
N LEU A 156 6.68 -5.09 -6.64
CA LEU A 156 6.97 -3.70 -6.32
C LEU A 156 8.46 -3.34 -6.40
N PRO A 157 9.43 -4.14 -5.91
CA PRO A 157 10.83 -3.84 -6.11
C PRO A 157 11.25 -3.79 -7.58
N ILE A 158 10.73 -4.71 -8.41
CA ILE A 158 11.01 -4.72 -9.86
C ILE A 158 10.51 -3.43 -10.50
N VAL A 159 9.29 -3.02 -10.20
CA VAL A 159 8.69 -1.78 -10.73
C VAL A 159 9.49 -0.56 -10.30
N ILE A 160 9.87 -0.46 -9.02
CA ILE A 160 10.64 0.69 -8.53
C ILE A 160 12.02 0.75 -9.17
N VAL A 161 12.75 -0.36 -9.26
CA VAL A 161 14.09 -0.40 -9.86
C VAL A 161 14.02 -0.04 -11.34
N THR A 162 13.05 -0.54 -12.09
CA THR A 162 12.86 -0.21 -13.51
C THR A 162 12.51 1.26 -13.72
N LEU A 163 11.59 1.80 -12.95
CA LEU A 163 11.20 3.22 -13.05
C LEU A 163 12.38 4.16 -12.74
N VAL A 164 13.10 3.88 -11.65
CA VAL A 164 14.23 4.73 -11.24
C VAL A 164 15.41 4.67 -12.23
N LYS A 165 15.68 3.50 -12.82
CA LYS A 165 16.68 3.39 -13.87
C LYS A 165 16.32 4.24 -15.09
N ASN A 166 15.08 4.16 -15.55
CA ASN A 166 14.62 4.90 -16.72
C ASN A 166 14.66 6.42 -16.50
N VAL A 167 14.23 6.90 -15.33
CA VAL A 167 14.28 8.33 -14.99
C VAL A 167 15.72 8.86 -14.93
N LYS A 168 16.69 8.07 -14.44
CA LYS A 168 18.10 8.46 -14.41
C LYS A 168 18.74 8.53 -15.81
N LEU A 169 18.30 7.72 -16.75
CA LEU A 169 18.77 7.75 -18.13
C LEU A 169 18.27 9.01 -18.83
N ASP A 170 16.99 9.35 -18.68
CA ASP A 170 16.35 10.53 -19.27
C ASP A 170 17.01 11.85 -18.78
N SER A 171 17.33 11.93 -17.49
CA SER A 171 18.02 13.08 -16.92
C SER A 171 19.48 13.24 -17.37
N ARG A 172 20.14 12.15 -17.78
CA ARG A 172 21.51 12.19 -18.35
C ARG A 172 21.51 12.62 -19.81
N GLU A 173 20.53 12.18 -20.59
CA GLU A 173 20.41 12.58 -22.00
C GLU A 173 20.08 14.06 -22.14
N THR A 174 19.20 14.61 -21.30
CA THR A 174 18.91 16.05 -21.28
C THR A 174 20.08 16.91 -20.80
N SER A 175 20.97 16.42 -19.95
CA SER A 175 22.15 17.13 -19.49
C SER A 175 23.34 17.07 -20.50
N SER A 176 23.32 16.11 -21.42
CA SER A 176 24.34 15.98 -22.46
C SER A 176 23.99 16.72 -23.77
N ALA A 177 22.74 17.22 -23.87
CA ALA A 177 22.21 17.94 -25.04
C ALA A 177 22.21 19.48 -24.87
N THR A 178 22.69 19.98 -23.72
CA THR A 178 22.92 21.42 -23.42
C THR A 178 24.40 21.71 -23.28
#